data_01358a183d071d28884d20e9869f7fdb
#
_entry.id   01358a183d071d28884d20e9869f7fdb
#
_cell.length_a   1.000
_cell.length_b   1.000
_cell.length_c   1.000
_cell.angle_alpha   90.00
_cell.angle_beta   90.00
_cell.angle_gamma   90.00
#
_symmetry.space_group_name_H-M   'P 1'
#
loop_
_entity.id
_entity.type
_entity.pdbx_description
1 polymer ?
#
loop_
_entity_poly.entity_id
_entity_poly.type
_entity_poly.pdbx_seq_one_letter_code
_entity_poly.pdbx_strand_id
1 'polypeptide(L)'
;MKFKLTSPFGELSEVRDNRPHSGIDLGMETGTELRSVGDGVIERVIEDGEKIGNGVYIRLEDGTQAIYGHLSEITVKEGQSVNFMDTIGFSGNTGNSTGPHLHFALKSPDGEYVDPTPFADGISAISGHIENSNTNFFLEKFNQFSDWVIGKETELVLKPFANFIQEVTTDIWMWFVANLPDIMGYGTIAAGVLMIFSSMVGKGGMIKTLAWWFGALILAICILGGMK
;
A
#
# COMPACT_ATOMS: atom_id res chain seq x y z
N MET A 1 13.78 12.76 -17.61
CA MET A 1 12.96 13.77 -16.91
C MET A 1 12.68 14.94 -17.85
N LYS A 2 11.42 15.31 -18.07
CA LYS A 2 11.02 16.44 -18.94
C LYS A 2 11.28 17.79 -18.26
N PHE A 3 11.09 17.85 -16.93
CA PHE A 3 11.32 19.04 -16.11
C PHE A 3 12.51 18.82 -15.16
N LYS A 4 13.29 19.89 -14.95
CA LYS A 4 14.49 19.84 -14.11
C LYS A 4 14.08 19.84 -12.63
N LEU A 5 14.64 18.93 -11.84
CA LEU A 5 14.60 19.01 -10.37
C LEU A 5 15.46 20.21 -9.94
N THR A 6 14.81 21.23 -9.39
CA THR A 6 15.46 22.49 -8.98
C THR A 6 15.76 22.55 -7.50
N SER A 7 15.02 21.81 -6.66
CA SER A 7 15.26 21.69 -5.22
C SER A 7 14.83 20.29 -4.75
N PRO A 8 15.75 19.49 -4.20
CA PRO A 8 15.43 18.14 -3.71
C PRO A 8 14.78 18.15 -2.33
N PHE A 9 14.18 17.03 -1.96
CA PHE A 9 13.65 16.78 -0.61
C PHE A 9 14.74 16.91 0.45
N GLY A 10 14.39 17.51 1.59
CA GLY A 10 15.31 17.70 2.72
C GLY A 10 16.36 18.78 2.55
N GLU A 11 16.45 19.43 1.39
CA GLU A 11 17.39 20.54 1.16
C GLU A 11 17.11 21.73 2.09
N LEU A 12 18.16 22.27 2.68
CA LEU A 12 18.10 23.49 3.49
C LEU A 12 18.27 24.73 2.59
N SER A 13 17.43 25.74 2.80
CA SER A 13 17.47 26.99 2.00
C SER A 13 17.06 28.18 2.86
N GLU A 14 17.71 29.33 2.63
CA GLU A 14 17.38 30.60 3.29
C GLU A 14 15.93 31.03 2.99
N VAL A 15 15.41 30.74 1.81
CA VAL A 15 14.01 31.02 1.41
C VAL A 15 13.01 30.28 2.31
N ARG A 16 13.41 29.18 2.92
CA ARG A 16 12.63 28.35 3.84
C ARG A 16 13.03 28.52 5.31
N ASP A 17 13.70 29.63 5.65
CA ASP A 17 14.25 29.85 7.02
C ASP A 17 15.18 28.71 7.46
N ASN A 18 15.96 28.14 6.58
CA ASN A 18 16.82 26.96 6.79
C ASN A 18 16.08 25.72 7.32
N ARG A 19 14.78 25.61 7.03
CA ARG A 19 14.02 24.38 7.29
C ARG A 19 14.19 23.39 6.12
N PRO A 20 14.20 22.06 6.43
CA PRO A 20 14.24 21.04 5.40
C PRO A 20 13.08 21.18 4.40
N HIS A 21 13.38 21.00 3.13
CA HIS A 21 12.37 21.00 2.07
C HIS A 21 11.41 19.82 2.24
N SER A 22 10.12 20.09 2.37
CA SER A 22 9.08 19.07 2.62
C SER A 22 8.66 18.30 1.37
N GLY A 23 9.19 18.63 0.20
CA GLY A 23 8.87 18.05 -1.09
C GLY A 23 10.02 18.17 -2.06
N ILE A 24 9.70 18.19 -3.33
CA ILE A 24 10.62 18.51 -4.44
C ILE A 24 10.07 19.67 -5.24
N ASP A 25 10.97 20.44 -5.85
CA ASP A 25 10.60 21.50 -6.78
C ASP A 25 11.02 21.11 -8.20
N LEU A 26 10.04 21.08 -9.12
CA LEU A 26 10.24 20.80 -10.54
C LEU A 26 10.08 22.11 -11.34
N GLY A 27 11.18 22.60 -11.90
CA GLY A 27 11.18 23.82 -12.72
C GLY A 27 10.37 23.60 -13.99
N MET A 28 9.29 24.38 -14.15
CA MET A 28 8.42 24.34 -15.32
C MET A 28 7.78 25.69 -15.57
N GLU A 29 7.40 25.93 -16.82
CA GLU A 29 6.77 27.22 -17.20
C GLU A 29 5.41 27.38 -16.53
N THR A 30 5.07 28.64 -16.21
CA THR A 30 3.71 28.98 -15.73
C THR A 30 2.67 28.55 -16.77
N GLY A 31 1.58 27.94 -16.31
CA GLY A 31 0.52 27.43 -17.17
C GLY A 31 0.76 26.01 -17.69
N THR A 32 1.81 25.31 -17.22
CA THR A 32 1.97 23.89 -17.51
C THR A 32 0.87 23.11 -16.82
N GLU A 33 0.13 22.28 -17.56
CA GLU A 33 -0.96 21.47 -17.05
C GLU A 33 -0.46 20.45 -16.02
N LEU A 34 -1.09 20.44 -14.85
CA LEU A 34 -0.78 19.51 -13.75
C LEU A 34 -1.91 18.50 -13.59
N ARG A 35 -1.52 17.24 -13.41
CA ARG A 35 -2.44 16.11 -13.32
C ARG A 35 -2.28 15.36 -12.02
N SER A 36 -3.37 14.71 -11.59
CA SER A 36 -3.34 13.85 -10.40
C SER A 36 -2.41 12.65 -10.61
N VAL A 37 -1.58 12.36 -9.61
CA VAL A 37 -0.67 11.20 -9.60
C VAL A 37 -1.37 9.89 -9.22
N GLY A 38 -2.64 9.94 -8.83
CA GLY A 38 -3.42 8.76 -8.45
C GLY A 38 -4.89 9.08 -8.28
N ASP A 39 -5.69 8.04 -8.09
CA ASP A 39 -7.10 8.14 -7.74
C ASP A 39 -7.25 8.63 -6.30
N GLY A 40 -8.23 9.50 -6.06
CA GLY A 40 -8.41 10.05 -4.73
C GLY A 40 -9.51 11.12 -4.64
N VAL A 41 -9.49 11.86 -3.54
CA VAL A 41 -10.42 12.94 -3.26
C VAL A 41 -9.64 14.22 -2.94
N ILE A 42 -10.05 15.34 -3.49
CA ILE A 42 -9.51 16.66 -3.15
C ILE A 42 -9.88 16.97 -1.70
N GLU A 43 -8.89 16.87 -0.82
CA GLU A 43 -9.09 17.08 0.61
C GLU A 43 -9.11 18.56 0.97
N ARG A 44 -8.29 19.35 0.27
CA ARG A 44 -8.17 20.78 0.54
C ARG A 44 -7.70 21.55 -0.70
N VAL A 45 -8.25 22.73 -0.87
CA VAL A 45 -7.80 23.75 -1.83
C VAL A 45 -7.35 24.98 -1.04
N ILE A 46 -6.19 25.55 -1.38
CA ILE A 46 -5.67 26.79 -0.80
C ILE A 46 -5.54 27.79 -1.93
N GLU A 47 -6.13 28.94 -1.77
CA GLU A 47 -5.95 30.11 -2.64
C GLU A 47 -5.18 31.19 -1.85
N ASP A 48 -4.21 31.81 -2.52
CA ASP A 48 -3.38 32.91 -1.98
C ASP A 48 -2.69 32.61 -0.61
N GLY A 49 -2.31 31.35 -0.37
CA GLY A 49 -1.57 30.98 0.82
C GLY A 49 -0.18 31.63 0.86
N GLU A 50 0.24 32.15 2.03
CA GLU A 50 1.52 32.86 2.18
C GLU A 50 2.74 32.01 1.74
N LYS A 51 2.74 30.70 2.03
CA LYS A 51 3.86 29.80 1.74
C LYS A 51 3.66 29.05 0.44
N ILE A 52 2.58 28.27 0.35
CA ILE A 52 2.33 27.38 -0.79
C ILE A 52 1.70 28.11 -1.98
N GLY A 53 1.24 29.36 -1.78
CA GLY A 53 0.45 30.06 -2.78
C GLY A 53 -0.88 29.37 -3.03
N ASN A 54 -1.23 29.21 -4.30
CA ASN A 54 -2.34 28.34 -4.67
C ASN A 54 -1.89 26.88 -4.59
N GLY A 55 -2.65 26.05 -3.87
CA GLY A 55 -2.27 24.66 -3.63
C GLY A 55 -3.45 23.73 -3.58
N VAL A 56 -3.22 22.48 -4.00
CA VAL A 56 -4.19 21.38 -3.98
C VAL A 56 -3.64 20.24 -3.16
N TYR A 57 -4.45 19.71 -2.26
CA TYR A 57 -4.17 18.55 -1.43
C TYR A 57 -5.11 17.43 -1.84
N ILE A 58 -4.56 16.31 -2.26
CA ILE A 58 -5.30 15.13 -2.71
C ILE A 58 -5.07 14.00 -1.71
N ARG A 59 -6.13 13.46 -1.12
CA ARG A 59 -6.07 12.21 -0.37
C ARG A 59 -6.22 11.06 -1.35
N LEU A 60 -5.15 10.32 -1.56
CA LEU A 60 -5.11 9.14 -2.41
C LEU A 60 -5.80 7.95 -1.74
N GLU A 61 -6.18 6.92 -2.52
CA GLU A 61 -6.86 5.73 -2.00
C GLU A 61 -6.07 4.95 -0.96
N ASP A 62 -4.73 4.97 -1.02
CA ASP A 62 -3.82 4.36 -0.05
C ASP A 62 -3.69 5.16 1.26
N GLY A 63 -4.39 6.30 1.38
CA GLY A 63 -4.32 7.21 2.51
C GLY A 63 -3.17 8.22 2.45
N THR A 64 -2.27 8.13 1.47
CA THR A 64 -1.22 9.11 1.23
C THR A 64 -1.83 10.45 0.79
N GLN A 65 -1.24 11.57 1.20
CA GLN A 65 -1.65 12.90 0.76
C GLN A 65 -0.64 13.45 -0.23
N ALA A 66 -1.07 13.70 -1.46
CA ALA A 66 -0.29 14.39 -2.48
C ALA A 66 -0.60 15.90 -2.42
N ILE A 67 0.46 16.73 -2.45
CA ILE A 67 0.39 18.18 -2.28
C ILE A 67 1.03 18.83 -3.50
N TYR A 68 0.28 19.70 -4.14
CA TYR A 68 0.72 20.50 -5.29
C TYR A 68 0.71 21.98 -4.89
N GLY A 69 1.81 22.67 -5.06
CA GLY A 69 1.97 24.06 -4.65
C GLY A 69 2.42 24.99 -5.78
N HIS A 70 2.29 26.29 -5.52
CA HIS A 70 2.66 27.43 -6.38
C HIS A 70 1.87 27.50 -7.70
N LEU A 71 0.63 26.95 -7.74
CA LEU A 71 -0.21 26.91 -8.93
C LEU A 71 -0.59 28.33 -9.37
N SER A 72 -0.74 28.53 -10.70
CA SER A 72 -1.35 29.75 -11.26
C SER A 72 -2.87 29.67 -11.27
N GLU A 73 -3.42 28.45 -11.45
CA GLU A 73 -4.86 28.21 -11.52
C GLU A 73 -5.18 26.83 -10.95
N ILE A 74 -6.30 26.72 -10.25
CA ILE A 74 -6.86 25.46 -9.72
C ILE A 74 -8.16 25.17 -10.44
N THR A 75 -8.31 23.94 -10.97
CA THR A 75 -9.49 23.53 -11.76
C THR A 75 -10.43 22.59 -11.01
N VAL A 76 -10.08 22.23 -9.78
CA VAL A 76 -10.80 21.28 -8.93
C VAL A 76 -11.31 21.95 -7.65
N LYS A 77 -12.20 21.28 -6.92
CA LYS A 77 -12.82 21.78 -5.68
C LYS A 77 -12.68 20.76 -4.56
N GLU A 78 -12.68 21.23 -3.32
CA GLU A 78 -12.72 20.36 -2.14
C GLU A 78 -13.89 19.37 -2.19
N GLY A 79 -13.63 18.13 -1.82
CA GLY A 79 -14.58 17.02 -1.90
C GLY A 79 -14.76 16.39 -3.27
N GLN A 80 -14.13 16.93 -4.33
CA GLN A 80 -14.20 16.36 -5.67
C GLN A 80 -13.35 15.08 -5.75
N SER A 81 -13.92 14.01 -6.30
CA SER A 81 -13.16 12.81 -6.69
C SER A 81 -12.39 13.08 -7.97
N VAL A 82 -11.16 12.62 -8.01
CA VAL A 82 -10.25 12.69 -9.16
C VAL A 82 -9.67 11.31 -9.43
N ASN A 83 -9.49 11.00 -10.70
CA ASN A 83 -8.78 9.80 -11.12
C ASN A 83 -7.35 10.14 -11.51
N PHE A 84 -6.51 9.12 -11.62
CA PHE A 84 -5.18 9.25 -12.18
C PHE A 84 -5.21 9.98 -13.54
N MET A 85 -4.33 10.96 -13.72
CA MET A 85 -4.23 11.84 -14.90
C MET A 85 -5.36 12.87 -15.07
N ASP A 86 -6.34 12.98 -14.17
CA ASP A 86 -7.28 14.10 -14.21
C ASP A 86 -6.54 15.42 -13.99
N THR A 87 -6.88 16.45 -14.77
CA THR A 87 -6.31 17.80 -14.65
C THR A 87 -6.78 18.43 -13.34
N ILE A 88 -5.83 18.87 -12.51
CA ILE A 88 -6.10 19.49 -11.21
C ILE A 88 -5.81 20.99 -11.19
N GLY A 89 -5.06 21.49 -12.16
CA GLY A 89 -4.69 22.90 -12.25
C GLY A 89 -3.49 23.12 -13.16
N PHE A 90 -2.89 24.29 -13.05
CA PHE A 90 -1.76 24.70 -13.86
C PHE A 90 -0.62 25.23 -12.98
N SER A 91 0.63 24.91 -13.32
CA SER A 91 1.83 25.38 -12.61
C SER A 91 1.92 26.91 -12.63
N GLY A 92 2.58 27.48 -11.65
CA GLY A 92 2.69 28.92 -11.52
C GLY A 92 3.92 29.37 -10.75
N ASN A 93 3.75 30.51 -10.08
CA ASN A 93 4.78 31.16 -9.25
C ASN A 93 4.12 31.93 -8.11
N THR A 94 3.12 31.33 -7.45
CA THR A 94 2.36 31.96 -6.35
C THR A 94 2.94 31.61 -4.98
N GLY A 95 2.66 32.41 -3.97
CA GLY A 95 3.17 32.23 -2.60
C GLY A 95 4.67 32.52 -2.47
N ASN A 96 5.35 31.78 -1.57
CA ASN A 96 6.78 31.94 -1.34
C ASN A 96 7.61 31.16 -2.38
N SER A 97 7.74 31.72 -3.58
CA SER A 97 8.43 31.11 -4.72
C SER A 97 9.40 32.12 -5.35
N THR A 98 10.56 31.64 -5.81
CA THR A 98 11.60 32.47 -6.46
C THR A 98 11.52 32.42 -7.98
N GLY A 99 10.68 31.58 -8.55
CA GLY A 99 10.51 31.45 -10.02
C GLY A 99 9.51 30.34 -10.35
N PRO A 100 9.05 30.26 -11.60
CA PRO A 100 8.03 29.29 -11.99
C PRO A 100 8.46 27.84 -11.77
N HIS A 101 7.72 27.10 -10.97
CA HIS A 101 7.94 25.68 -10.68
C HIS A 101 6.68 25.05 -10.08
N LEU A 102 6.65 23.71 -10.06
CA LEU A 102 5.75 22.95 -9.23
C LEU A 102 6.48 22.53 -7.96
N HIS A 103 5.95 22.91 -6.80
CA HIS A 103 6.27 22.26 -5.55
C HIS A 103 5.40 21.02 -5.40
N PHE A 104 6.02 19.84 -5.28
CA PHE A 104 5.31 18.57 -5.06
C PHE A 104 5.80 17.89 -3.79
N ALA A 105 4.85 17.56 -2.91
CA ALA A 105 5.15 16.86 -1.66
C ALA A 105 4.19 15.70 -1.43
N LEU A 106 4.66 14.72 -0.67
CA LEU A 106 3.86 13.59 -0.22
C LEU A 106 3.89 13.52 1.31
N LYS A 107 2.75 13.16 1.88
CA LYS A 107 2.63 12.77 3.29
C LYS A 107 2.09 11.36 3.39
N SER A 108 2.71 10.58 4.27
CA SER A 108 2.16 9.28 4.68
C SER A 108 0.80 9.43 5.39
N PRO A 109 0.04 8.35 5.56
CA PRO A 109 -1.20 8.37 6.36
C PRO A 109 -0.99 8.87 7.80
N ASP A 110 0.22 8.70 8.36
CA ASP A 110 0.59 9.21 9.69
C ASP A 110 0.88 10.73 9.72
N GLY A 111 0.86 11.38 8.54
CA GLY A 111 1.08 12.82 8.40
C GLY A 111 2.54 13.25 8.28
N GLU A 112 3.49 12.32 8.20
CA GLU A 112 4.91 12.60 8.00
C GLU A 112 5.23 12.84 6.52
N TYR A 113 6.14 13.80 6.24
CA TYR A 113 6.60 14.04 4.88
C TYR A 113 7.53 12.92 4.41
N VAL A 114 7.27 12.41 3.21
CA VAL A 114 8.02 11.33 2.55
C VAL A 114 8.73 11.89 1.33
N ASP A 115 9.93 11.40 1.03
CA ASP A 115 10.71 11.83 -0.14
C ASP A 115 9.96 11.48 -1.45
N PRO A 116 9.48 12.48 -2.21
CA PRO A 116 8.76 12.25 -3.46
C PRO A 116 9.69 12.17 -4.68
N THR A 117 11.01 12.21 -4.50
CA THR A 117 11.99 12.17 -5.60
C THR A 117 11.78 10.99 -6.57
N PRO A 118 11.40 9.78 -6.13
CA PRO A 118 11.10 8.67 -7.03
C PRO A 118 9.97 8.95 -8.04
N PHE A 119 9.08 9.91 -7.74
CA PHE A 119 7.97 10.31 -8.63
C PHE A 119 8.33 11.41 -9.63
N ALA A 120 9.47 12.09 -9.47
CA ALA A 120 9.81 13.25 -10.27
C ALA A 120 9.74 12.98 -11.79
N ASP A 121 10.20 11.80 -12.23
CA ASP A 121 10.09 11.38 -13.63
C ASP A 121 8.65 11.14 -14.06
N GLY A 122 7.84 10.52 -13.19
CA GLY A 122 6.42 10.25 -13.43
C GLY A 122 5.61 11.55 -13.53
N ILE A 123 5.77 12.47 -12.55
CA ILE A 123 5.13 13.78 -12.57
C ILE A 123 5.53 14.55 -13.83
N SER A 124 6.82 14.50 -14.18
CA SER A 124 7.31 15.11 -15.41
C SER A 124 6.67 14.52 -16.68
N ALA A 125 6.38 13.22 -16.67
CA ALA A 125 5.76 12.54 -17.82
C ALA A 125 4.29 12.88 -17.98
N ILE A 126 3.53 13.03 -16.87
CA ILE A 126 2.10 13.33 -16.91
C ILE A 126 1.77 14.83 -16.94
N SER A 127 2.72 15.71 -16.67
CA SER A 127 2.53 17.17 -16.68
C SER A 127 2.76 17.78 -18.06
N GLY A 128 1.96 18.80 -18.39
CA GLY A 128 1.97 19.50 -19.67
C GLY A 128 1.29 18.72 -20.80
N HIS A 129 1.50 19.15 -22.05
CA HIS A 129 0.90 18.50 -23.22
C HIS A 129 1.49 17.10 -23.43
N ILE A 130 0.63 16.09 -23.42
CA ILE A 130 1.02 14.68 -23.57
C ILE A 130 1.00 14.32 -25.05
N GLU A 131 2.13 14.36 -25.72
CA GLU A 131 2.31 13.71 -27.01
C GLU A 131 2.67 12.24 -26.79
N ASN A 132 1.69 11.32 -26.90
CA ASN A 132 1.88 9.86 -26.87
C ASN A 132 2.78 9.35 -25.73
N SER A 133 2.50 9.68 -24.49
CA SER A 133 3.26 9.16 -23.37
C SER A 133 2.87 7.71 -23.04
N ASN A 134 3.89 6.91 -22.77
CA ASN A 134 3.77 5.52 -22.40
C ASN A 134 3.19 5.41 -20.97
N THR A 135 1.86 5.48 -20.86
CA THR A 135 1.11 5.37 -19.59
C THR A 135 1.49 4.13 -18.77
N ASN A 136 1.91 3.06 -19.45
CA ASN A 136 2.35 1.83 -18.78
C ASN A 136 3.62 2.02 -17.94
N PHE A 137 4.56 2.86 -18.38
CA PHE A 137 5.79 3.15 -17.62
C PHE A 137 5.49 3.88 -16.30
N PHE A 138 4.53 4.82 -16.32
CA PHE A 138 4.17 5.54 -15.10
C PHE A 138 3.42 4.63 -14.12
N LEU A 139 2.45 3.84 -14.59
CA LEU A 139 1.73 2.88 -13.75
C LEU A 139 2.68 1.86 -13.11
N GLU A 140 3.70 1.41 -13.85
CA GLU A 140 4.71 0.50 -13.30
C GLU A 140 5.54 1.18 -12.18
N LYS A 141 5.95 2.43 -12.37
CA LYS A 141 6.69 3.20 -11.37
C LYS A 141 5.84 3.58 -10.17
N PHE A 142 4.56 3.90 -10.38
CA PHE A 142 3.61 4.19 -9.33
C PHE A 142 3.32 2.92 -8.49
N ASN A 143 3.09 1.79 -9.13
CA ASN A 143 2.91 0.51 -8.43
C ASN A 143 4.17 0.13 -7.62
N GLN A 144 5.37 0.29 -8.19
CA GLN A 144 6.63 0.06 -7.45
C GLN A 144 6.77 0.96 -6.22
N PHE A 145 6.25 2.18 -6.28
CA PHE A 145 6.29 3.09 -5.12
C PHE A 145 5.18 2.78 -4.12
N SER A 146 3.97 2.54 -4.56
CA SER A 146 2.89 2.07 -3.70
C SER A 146 3.33 0.82 -2.94
N ASP A 147 3.96 -0.13 -3.62
CA ASP A 147 4.56 -1.32 -3.02
C ASP A 147 5.70 -0.98 -2.04
N TRP A 148 6.49 0.08 -2.31
CA TRP A 148 7.57 0.53 -1.40
C TRP A 148 7.02 1.26 -0.17
N VAL A 149 6.00 2.13 -0.32
CA VAL A 149 5.32 2.82 0.81
C VAL A 149 4.57 1.80 1.67
N ILE A 150 3.79 0.93 1.05
CA ILE A 150 3.09 -0.18 1.71
C ILE A 150 4.13 -1.16 2.30
N GLY A 151 5.23 -1.43 1.59
CA GLY A 151 6.31 -2.29 2.04
C GLY A 151 7.03 -1.79 3.30
N LYS A 152 7.18 -0.47 3.49
CA LYS A 152 7.73 0.09 4.72
C LYS A 152 6.80 -0.07 5.92
N GLU A 153 5.50 0.13 5.72
CA GLU A 153 4.50 -0.14 6.77
C GLU A 153 4.39 -1.65 7.05
N THR A 154 4.48 -2.49 6.01
CA THR A 154 4.48 -3.95 6.18
C THR A 154 5.73 -4.46 6.90
N GLU A 155 6.89 -3.85 6.71
CA GLU A 155 8.09 -4.22 7.47
C GLU A 155 7.97 -3.86 8.96
N LEU A 156 7.36 -2.72 9.29
CA LEU A 156 7.28 -2.26 10.68
C LEU A 156 6.13 -2.91 11.48
N VAL A 157 5.00 -3.19 10.84
CA VAL A 157 3.77 -3.66 11.51
C VAL A 157 3.45 -5.12 11.16
N LEU A 158 3.52 -5.49 9.88
CA LEU A 158 3.13 -6.83 9.44
C LEU A 158 4.24 -7.88 9.62
N LYS A 159 5.52 -7.51 9.57
CA LYS A 159 6.61 -8.46 9.84
C LYS A 159 6.58 -9.00 11.28
N PRO A 160 6.45 -8.17 12.34
CA PRO A 160 6.26 -8.69 13.69
C PRO A 160 4.99 -9.53 13.83
N PHE A 161 3.90 -9.11 13.18
CA PHE A 161 2.64 -9.86 13.20
C PHE A 161 2.73 -11.18 12.41
N ALA A 162 3.34 -11.17 11.22
CA ALA A 162 3.59 -12.39 10.45
C ALA A 162 4.51 -13.37 11.18
N ASN A 163 5.57 -12.87 11.83
CA ASN A 163 6.46 -13.68 12.66
C ASN A 163 5.72 -14.25 13.87
N PHE A 164 4.88 -13.45 14.55
CA PHE A 164 4.04 -13.92 15.64
C PHE A 164 3.06 -15.01 15.18
N ILE A 165 2.36 -14.83 14.05
CA ILE A 165 1.48 -15.84 13.48
C ILE A 165 2.26 -17.10 13.08
N GLN A 166 3.43 -16.95 12.49
CA GLN A 166 4.28 -18.09 12.11
C GLN A 166 4.77 -18.85 13.35
N GLU A 167 5.16 -18.16 14.41
CA GLU A 167 5.58 -18.76 15.67
C GLU A 167 4.42 -19.51 16.33
N VAL A 168 3.25 -18.87 16.48
CA VAL A 168 2.05 -19.48 17.05
C VAL A 168 1.57 -20.70 16.22
N THR A 169 1.58 -20.61 14.90
CA THR A 169 1.18 -21.74 14.04
C THR A 169 2.20 -22.87 14.10
N THR A 170 3.49 -22.55 14.22
CA THR A 170 4.54 -23.58 14.37
C THR A 170 4.41 -24.28 15.72
N ASP A 171 4.19 -23.54 16.80
CA ASP A 171 4.00 -24.11 18.14
C ASP A 171 2.74 -24.98 18.22
N ILE A 172 1.61 -24.52 17.65
CA ILE A 172 0.38 -25.32 17.56
C ILE A 172 0.62 -26.57 16.72
N TRP A 173 1.34 -26.45 15.60
CA TRP A 173 1.67 -27.58 14.74
C TRP A 173 2.57 -28.59 15.46
N MET A 174 3.62 -28.14 16.14
CA MET A 174 4.52 -28.97 16.90
C MET A 174 3.80 -29.67 18.06
N TRP A 175 2.93 -28.94 18.79
CA TRP A 175 2.07 -29.52 19.81
C TRP A 175 1.14 -30.60 19.23
N PHE A 176 0.48 -30.32 18.11
CA PHE A 176 -0.41 -31.27 17.43
C PHE A 176 0.34 -32.54 17.02
N VAL A 177 1.52 -32.41 16.40
CA VAL A 177 2.34 -33.53 15.97
C VAL A 177 2.82 -34.35 17.19
N ALA A 178 3.28 -33.68 18.24
CA ALA A 178 3.75 -34.33 19.46
C ALA A 178 2.62 -35.15 20.17
N ASN A 179 1.39 -34.66 20.11
CA ASN A 179 0.22 -35.33 20.73
C ASN A 179 -0.56 -36.19 19.72
N LEU A 180 -0.14 -36.27 18.48
CA LEU A 180 -0.85 -37.05 17.44
C LEU A 180 -1.04 -38.52 17.80
N PRO A 181 -0.05 -39.25 18.42
CA PRO A 181 -0.25 -40.63 18.86
C PRO A 181 -1.39 -40.77 19.85
N ASP A 182 -1.50 -39.86 20.82
CA ASP A 182 -2.54 -39.88 21.84
C ASP A 182 -3.92 -39.55 21.25
N ILE A 183 -3.97 -38.53 20.39
CA ILE A 183 -5.17 -38.13 19.63
C ILE A 183 -5.67 -39.29 18.79
N MET A 184 -4.78 -40.00 18.11
CA MET A 184 -5.14 -41.21 17.35
C MET A 184 -5.58 -42.36 18.23
N GLY A 185 -4.96 -42.55 19.40
CA GLY A 185 -5.37 -43.55 20.39
C GLY A 185 -6.79 -43.31 20.88
N TYR A 186 -7.11 -42.10 21.33
CA TYR A 186 -8.46 -41.73 21.75
C TYR A 186 -9.47 -41.78 20.60
N GLY A 187 -9.05 -41.34 19.39
CA GLY A 187 -9.86 -41.44 18.16
C GLY A 187 -10.23 -42.87 17.81
N THR A 188 -9.31 -43.82 18.02
CA THR A 188 -9.56 -45.25 17.81
C THR A 188 -10.65 -45.78 18.75
N ILE A 189 -10.55 -45.43 20.03
CA ILE A 189 -11.55 -45.84 21.04
C ILE A 189 -12.91 -45.24 20.70
N ALA A 190 -12.97 -43.96 20.38
CA ALA A 190 -14.19 -43.25 20.00
C ALA A 190 -14.82 -43.86 18.73
N ALA A 191 -14.02 -44.17 17.70
CA ALA A 191 -14.48 -44.83 16.49
C ALA A 191 -15.03 -46.22 16.75
N GLY A 192 -14.38 -46.97 17.63
CA GLY A 192 -14.87 -48.31 18.09
C GLY A 192 -16.23 -48.22 18.79
N VAL A 193 -16.38 -47.28 19.71
CA VAL A 193 -17.66 -47.03 20.39
C VAL A 193 -18.75 -46.61 19.40
N LEU A 194 -18.46 -45.70 18.46
CA LEU A 194 -19.40 -45.27 17.42
C LEU A 194 -19.80 -46.43 16.49
N MET A 195 -18.86 -47.30 16.14
CA MET A 195 -19.17 -48.51 15.35
C MET A 195 -20.15 -49.44 16.07
N ILE A 196 -19.94 -49.68 17.37
CA ILE A 196 -20.85 -50.49 18.18
C ILE A 196 -22.25 -49.88 18.23
N PHE A 197 -22.35 -48.58 18.50
CA PHE A 197 -23.63 -47.86 18.51
C PHE A 197 -24.29 -47.87 17.12
N SER A 198 -23.56 -47.67 16.05
CA SER A 198 -24.08 -47.67 14.66
C SER A 198 -24.59 -49.08 14.27
N SER A 199 -23.94 -50.14 14.77
CA SER A 199 -24.39 -51.52 14.59
C SER A 199 -25.71 -51.80 15.33
N MET A 200 -25.89 -51.24 16.53
CA MET A 200 -27.12 -51.42 17.33
C MET A 200 -28.33 -50.68 16.72
N VAL A 201 -28.11 -49.57 15.97
CA VAL A 201 -29.17 -48.76 15.37
C VAL A 201 -29.58 -49.23 13.96
N GLY A 202 -28.89 -50.24 13.39
CA GLY A 202 -29.32 -50.92 12.16
C GLY A 202 -29.24 -50.11 10.85
N LYS A 203 -28.58 -48.97 10.85
CA LYS A 203 -28.33 -48.13 9.65
C LYS A 203 -26.88 -48.28 9.22
N GLY A 204 -26.63 -48.67 7.97
CA GLY A 204 -25.32 -48.96 7.34
C GLY A 204 -24.25 -47.86 7.41
N GLY A 205 -24.11 -47.20 8.57
CA GLY A 205 -23.11 -46.16 8.84
C GLY A 205 -21.71 -46.70 9.13
N MET A 206 -21.57 -47.98 9.44
CA MET A 206 -20.30 -48.60 9.86
C MET A 206 -19.20 -48.47 8.81
N ILE A 207 -19.52 -48.67 7.53
CA ILE A 207 -18.56 -48.57 6.42
C ILE A 207 -18.06 -47.14 6.26
N LYS A 208 -18.92 -46.13 6.40
CA LYS A 208 -18.52 -44.70 6.28
C LYS A 208 -17.59 -44.31 7.42
N THR A 209 -17.90 -44.72 8.65
CA THR A 209 -17.08 -44.42 9.84
C THR A 209 -15.68 -45.05 9.72
N LEU A 210 -15.62 -46.32 9.25
CA LEU A 210 -14.37 -47.03 8.98
C LEU A 210 -13.55 -46.33 7.90
N ALA A 211 -14.15 -45.94 6.79
CA ALA A 211 -13.45 -45.25 5.70
C ALA A 211 -12.84 -43.91 6.16
N TRP A 212 -13.57 -43.10 6.93
CA TRP A 212 -13.06 -41.87 7.52
C TRP A 212 -11.90 -42.11 8.47
N TRP A 213 -11.99 -43.13 9.32
CA TRP A 213 -10.95 -43.45 10.27
C TRP A 213 -9.67 -43.96 9.59
N PHE A 214 -9.77 -44.84 8.58
CA PHE A 214 -8.62 -45.27 7.78
C PHE A 214 -7.98 -44.13 7.02
N GLY A 215 -8.75 -43.18 6.48
CA GLY A 215 -8.22 -41.96 5.84
C GLY A 215 -7.41 -41.10 6.81
N ALA A 216 -7.92 -40.89 8.04
CA ALA A 216 -7.23 -40.14 9.08
C ALA A 216 -5.94 -40.86 9.55
N LEU A 217 -5.96 -42.19 9.66
CA LEU A 217 -4.81 -43.02 10.03
C LEU A 217 -3.70 -42.93 8.98
N ILE A 218 -4.04 -43.03 7.70
CA ILE A 218 -3.09 -42.89 6.59
C ILE A 218 -2.45 -41.49 6.61
N LEU A 219 -3.25 -40.46 6.80
CA LEU A 219 -2.77 -39.09 6.89
C LEU A 219 -1.79 -38.89 8.07
N ALA A 220 -2.13 -39.47 9.24
CA ALA A 220 -1.27 -39.43 10.41
C ALA A 220 0.07 -40.14 10.18
N ILE A 221 0.07 -41.29 9.52
CA ILE A 221 1.28 -42.05 9.18
C ILE A 221 2.13 -41.26 8.19
N CYS A 222 1.52 -40.61 7.20
CA CYS A 222 2.25 -39.71 6.25
C CYS A 222 2.92 -38.51 6.97
N ILE A 223 2.21 -37.91 7.91
CA ILE A 223 2.75 -36.79 8.71
C ILE A 223 3.94 -37.24 9.56
N LEU A 224 3.77 -38.36 10.31
CA LEU A 224 4.84 -38.90 11.16
C LEU A 224 6.02 -39.47 10.35
N GLY A 225 5.75 -40.06 9.19
CA GLY A 225 6.77 -40.65 8.31
C GLY A 225 7.59 -39.59 7.50
N GLY A 226 7.03 -38.41 7.28
CA GLY A 226 7.71 -37.30 6.58
C GLY A 226 8.65 -36.46 7.45
N MET A 227 8.75 -36.74 8.74
CA MET A 227 9.59 -36.04 9.73
C MET A 227 10.95 -36.71 9.99
N LYS A 228 11.48 -37.50 9.03
CA LYS A 228 12.84 -38.08 9.10
C LYS A 228 13.82 -37.27 8.28
#